data_54d79e9f32b90c9c48c9ac994c83c90d
#
_entry.id   54d79e9f32b90c9c48c9ac994c83c90d
#
_cell.length_a   1.000
_cell.length_b   1.000
_cell.length_c   1.000
_cell.angle_alpha   90.00
_cell.angle_beta   90.00
_cell.angle_gamma   90.00
#
_symmetry.space_group_name_H-M   'P 1'
#
loop_
_entity.id
_entity.type
_entity.pdbx_description
1 polymer ?
#
loop_
_entity_poly.entity_id
_entity_poly.type
_entity_poly.pdbx_seq_one_letter_code
_entity_poly.pdbx_strand_id
1 'polypeptide(L)'
;MSSNVRPDSMARITTKELADKFIEEQIAEVRAQVGDKKVLLALSGGVDSSVVAALLIKAIGKQLVCVHVNHGLMRKGESENVIEVFQKGLDANLIYIDATDRFLDLLAGVSEPEQKRKIIGGEFIKVFDEEAAKLTDIKFLAQGTIYPDILESHGVKAHHNVGGLPEDMEMELVEPVKLLYKDEVRVVGSALGLPDEMVYRQPFPGPGLGVRCLGAITRDRLHALREADAILREEFDNCGLADKVWQYFIAVPDFTSVGVRDDKRYMGWPAIIRAVNTKDAMTATIEEIPYAVLHKITDRITHEVEGINRVLLDLTPKPIGTIEWE
;
A
#
# COMPACT_ATOMS: atom_id res chain seq x y z
N MET A 1 -12.23 -21.49 17.88
CA MET A 1 -11.77 -20.09 17.86
C MET A 1 -10.24 -20.13 17.87
N SER A 2 -9.58 -19.76 16.77
CA SER A 2 -8.11 -19.72 16.75
C SER A 2 -7.65 -18.59 17.67
N SER A 3 -6.67 -18.91 18.53
CA SER A 3 -6.08 -17.94 19.48
C SER A 3 -5.48 -16.74 18.72
N ASN A 4 -5.68 -15.54 19.23
CA ASN A 4 -4.98 -14.32 18.78
C ASN A 4 -3.58 -14.18 19.41
N VAL A 5 -3.13 -15.23 20.13
CA VAL A 5 -1.80 -15.27 20.76
C VAL A 5 -0.92 -16.20 19.94
N ARG A 6 0.20 -15.67 19.46
CA ARG A 6 1.21 -16.50 18.79
C ARG A 6 1.78 -17.49 19.81
N PRO A 7 1.73 -18.80 19.53
CA PRO A 7 2.33 -19.81 20.44
C PRO A 7 3.85 -19.63 20.54
N ASP A 8 4.41 -19.77 21.74
CA ASP A 8 5.86 -19.74 21.95
C ASP A 8 6.60 -20.83 21.16
N SER A 9 5.91 -21.95 20.89
CA SER A 9 6.42 -23.06 20.08
C SER A 9 6.43 -22.78 18.57
N MET A 10 5.79 -21.70 18.10
CA MET A 10 5.74 -21.36 16.68
C MET A 10 7.10 -20.79 16.24
N ALA A 11 7.87 -21.57 15.51
CA ALA A 11 9.14 -21.13 14.95
C ALA A 11 8.96 -19.93 14.01
N ARG A 12 10.00 -19.08 13.94
CA ARG A 12 10.04 -17.97 12.95
C ARG A 12 10.21 -18.55 11.55
N ILE A 13 9.41 -18.05 10.61
CA ILE A 13 9.49 -18.45 9.19
C ILE A 13 10.56 -17.62 8.51
N THR A 14 11.77 -18.19 8.42
CA THR A 14 12.96 -17.52 7.87
C THR A 14 13.51 -18.21 6.62
N THR A 15 12.98 -19.37 6.25
CA THR A 15 13.41 -20.12 5.07
C THR A 15 12.22 -20.53 4.22
N LYS A 16 12.52 -20.88 2.96
CA LYS A 16 11.51 -21.36 2.01
C LYS A 16 10.81 -22.63 2.51
N GLU A 17 11.55 -23.57 3.09
CA GLU A 17 11.02 -24.85 3.60
C GLU A 17 10.00 -24.62 4.72
N LEU A 18 10.28 -23.69 5.63
CA LEU A 18 9.35 -23.30 6.70
C LEU A 18 8.11 -22.61 6.13
N ALA A 19 8.28 -21.77 5.10
CA ALA A 19 7.17 -21.13 4.43
C ALA A 19 6.31 -22.15 3.67
N ASP A 20 6.91 -23.09 2.93
CA ASP A 20 6.18 -24.13 2.21
C ASP A 20 5.33 -24.97 3.18
N LYS A 21 5.89 -25.36 4.33
CA LYS A 21 5.15 -26.07 5.39
C LYS A 21 3.98 -25.25 5.93
N PHE A 22 4.22 -23.97 6.25
CA PHE A 22 3.17 -23.04 6.71
C PHE A 22 2.05 -22.91 5.68
N ILE A 23 2.41 -22.76 4.39
CA ILE A 23 1.45 -22.66 3.30
C ILE A 23 0.57 -23.93 3.22
N GLU A 24 1.15 -25.12 3.32
CA GLU A 24 0.40 -26.38 3.31
C GLU A 24 -0.57 -26.47 4.50
N GLU A 25 -0.13 -26.11 5.70
CA GLU A 25 -0.96 -26.10 6.91
C GLU A 25 -2.12 -25.09 6.76
N GLN A 26 -1.84 -23.88 6.29
CA GLN A 26 -2.86 -22.85 6.11
C GLN A 26 -3.86 -23.20 4.98
N ILE A 27 -3.43 -23.83 3.91
CA ILE A 27 -4.33 -24.33 2.85
C ILE A 27 -5.33 -25.34 3.44
N ALA A 28 -4.86 -26.25 4.30
CA ALA A 28 -5.74 -27.24 4.92
C ALA A 28 -6.74 -26.59 5.88
N GLU A 29 -6.30 -25.65 6.70
CA GLU A 29 -7.14 -24.90 7.64
C GLU A 29 -8.21 -24.07 6.90
N VAL A 30 -7.81 -23.31 5.88
CA VAL A 30 -8.72 -22.50 5.08
C VAL A 30 -9.76 -23.35 4.37
N ARG A 31 -9.36 -24.47 3.78
CA ARG A 31 -10.31 -25.39 3.14
C ARG A 31 -11.33 -25.97 4.13
N ALA A 32 -10.87 -26.31 5.33
CA ALA A 32 -11.76 -26.83 6.37
C ALA A 32 -12.73 -25.76 6.90
N GLN A 33 -12.26 -24.50 7.02
CA GLN A 33 -13.08 -23.37 7.48
C GLN A 33 -14.11 -22.94 6.42
N VAL A 34 -13.67 -22.78 5.17
CA VAL A 34 -14.48 -22.17 4.11
C VAL A 34 -15.45 -23.17 3.48
N GLY A 35 -15.05 -24.44 3.35
CA GLY A 35 -15.86 -25.47 2.68
C GLY A 35 -16.18 -25.09 1.22
N ASP A 36 -17.47 -25.07 0.89
CA ASP A 36 -17.99 -24.73 -0.45
C ASP A 36 -18.37 -23.26 -0.64
N LYS A 37 -18.15 -22.43 0.38
CA LYS A 37 -18.57 -21.01 0.40
C LYS A 37 -17.57 -20.11 -0.27
N LYS A 38 -18.01 -18.87 -0.56
CA LYS A 38 -17.15 -17.83 -1.14
C LYS A 38 -16.54 -16.94 -0.06
N VAL A 39 -15.34 -16.47 -0.36
CA VAL A 39 -14.55 -15.54 0.47
C VAL A 39 -14.38 -14.24 -0.31
N LEU A 40 -14.61 -13.09 0.33
CA LEU A 40 -14.35 -11.77 -0.19
C LEU A 40 -13.04 -11.23 0.37
N LEU A 41 -12.23 -10.57 -0.45
CA LEU A 41 -10.98 -9.93 -0.03
C LEU A 41 -10.85 -8.56 -0.68
N ALA A 42 -10.60 -7.53 0.12
CA ALA A 42 -10.14 -6.25 -0.37
C ALA A 42 -8.63 -6.35 -0.71
N LEU A 43 -8.32 -6.35 -2.00
CA LEU A 43 -6.96 -6.46 -2.51
C LEU A 43 -6.37 -5.06 -2.73
N SER A 44 -5.73 -4.51 -1.72
CA SER A 44 -5.16 -3.15 -1.77
C SER A 44 -3.87 -3.03 -2.60
N GLY A 45 -3.25 -4.15 -3.00
CA GLY A 45 -1.93 -4.18 -3.62
C GLY A 45 -0.78 -4.05 -2.61
N GLY A 46 -1.07 -3.94 -1.31
CA GLY A 46 -0.08 -4.04 -0.23
C GLY A 46 0.42 -5.48 -0.07
N VAL A 47 1.61 -5.64 0.56
CA VAL A 47 2.24 -6.97 0.74
C VAL A 47 1.29 -7.97 1.42
N ASP A 48 0.65 -7.57 2.52
CA ASP A 48 -0.15 -8.49 3.34
C ASP A 48 -1.39 -8.99 2.59
N SER A 49 -2.17 -8.08 2.00
CA SER A 49 -3.33 -8.44 1.19
C SER A 49 -2.95 -9.28 -0.03
N SER A 50 -1.77 -9.02 -0.62
CA SER A 50 -1.26 -9.78 -1.77
C SER A 50 -0.88 -11.22 -1.38
N VAL A 51 -0.22 -11.40 -0.24
CA VAL A 51 0.14 -12.73 0.27
C VAL A 51 -1.10 -13.52 0.65
N VAL A 52 -2.07 -12.88 1.32
CA VAL A 52 -3.37 -13.50 1.62
C VAL A 52 -4.10 -13.91 0.34
N ALA A 53 -4.15 -13.04 -0.67
CA ALA A 53 -4.77 -13.36 -1.96
C ALA A 53 -4.11 -14.58 -2.61
N ALA A 54 -2.78 -14.60 -2.73
CA ALA A 54 -2.05 -15.70 -3.36
C ALA A 54 -2.26 -17.03 -2.60
N LEU A 55 -2.24 -17.00 -1.27
CA LEU A 55 -2.50 -18.17 -0.43
C LEU A 55 -3.92 -18.68 -0.61
N LEU A 56 -4.92 -17.80 -0.57
CA LEU A 56 -6.32 -18.16 -0.74
C LEU A 56 -6.64 -18.65 -2.16
N ILE A 57 -6.02 -18.08 -3.21
CA ILE A 57 -6.14 -18.58 -4.58
C ILE A 57 -5.65 -20.04 -4.63
N LYS A 58 -4.51 -20.34 -3.98
CA LYS A 58 -3.97 -21.70 -3.92
C LYS A 58 -4.84 -22.66 -3.10
N ALA A 59 -5.51 -22.16 -2.06
CA ALA A 59 -6.37 -22.94 -1.19
C ALA A 59 -7.74 -23.25 -1.82
N ILE A 60 -8.45 -22.24 -2.30
CA ILE A 60 -9.87 -22.28 -2.67
C ILE A 60 -10.17 -21.78 -4.09
N GLY A 61 -9.16 -21.36 -4.84
CA GLY A 61 -9.30 -20.96 -6.25
C GLY A 61 -10.37 -19.88 -6.48
N LYS A 62 -11.31 -20.14 -7.37
CA LYS A 62 -12.37 -19.20 -7.78
C LYS A 62 -13.44 -18.91 -6.70
N GLN A 63 -13.40 -19.60 -5.56
CA GLN A 63 -14.25 -19.24 -4.41
C GLN A 63 -13.78 -17.92 -3.76
N LEU A 64 -12.49 -17.54 -3.96
CA LEU A 64 -12.02 -16.21 -3.58
C LEU A 64 -12.47 -15.18 -4.61
N VAL A 65 -13.14 -14.14 -4.14
CA VAL A 65 -13.45 -12.92 -4.89
C VAL A 65 -12.59 -11.80 -4.37
N CYS A 66 -11.68 -11.29 -5.18
CA CYS A 66 -10.84 -10.14 -4.87
C CYS A 66 -11.48 -8.87 -5.41
N VAL A 67 -11.54 -7.82 -4.61
CA VAL A 67 -11.96 -6.48 -5.04
C VAL A 67 -10.78 -5.53 -4.93
N HIS A 68 -10.36 -4.95 -6.04
CA HIS A 68 -9.34 -3.92 -6.10
C HIS A 68 -9.96 -2.58 -6.46
N VAL A 69 -9.85 -1.60 -5.56
CA VAL A 69 -10.35 -0.24 -5.77
C VAL A 69 -9.17 0.68 -6.11
N ASN A 70 -9.17 1.22 -7.32
CA ASN A 70 -8.30 2.33 -7.68
C ASN A 70 -8.96 3.64 -7.25
N HIS A 71 -8.48 4.22 -6.17
CA HIS A 71 -8.95 5.50 -5.63
C HIS A 71 -8.20 6.71 -6.23
N GLY A 72 -7.39 6.52 -7.25
CA GLY A 72 -6.63 7.58 -7.91
C GLY A 72 -5.42 8.11 -7.14
N LEU A 73 -5.17 7.63 -5.91
CA LEU A 73 -4.04 8.04 -5.05
C LEU A 73 -2.93 6.99 -4.99
N MET A 74 -2.97 6.01 -5.89
CA MET A 74 -1.92 5.00 -6.04
C MET A 74 -0.71 5.58 -6.77
N ARG A 75 0.47 4.97 -6.58
CA ARG A 75 1.66 5.25 -7.39
C ARG A 75 1.41 4.88 -8.85
N LYS A 76 2.29 5.36 -9.72
CA LYS A 76 2.27 5.03 -11.15
C LYS A 76 2.38 3.52 -11.38
N GLY A 77 1.43 2.95 -12.10
CA GLY A 77 1.44 1.53 -12.50
C GLY A 77 1.01 0.54 -11.42
N GLU A 78 0.65 0.98 -10.19
CA GLU A 78 0.34 0.02 -9.11
C GLU A 78 -0.93 -0.78 -9.34
N SER A 79 -2.01 -0.14 -9.78
CA SER A 79 -3.26 -0.88 -10.07
C SER A 79 -3.12 -1.80 -11.26
N GLU A 80 -2.39 -1.37 -12.29
CA GLU A 80 -2.06 -2.18 -13.46
C GLU A 80 -1.23 -3.42 -13.06
N ASN A 81 -0.26 -3.26 -12.15
CA ASN A 81 0.53 -4.37 -11.63
C ASN A 81 -0.32 -5.36 -10.83
N VAL A 82 -1.28 -4.89 -10.04
CA VAL A 82 -2.24 -5.77 -9.33
C VAL A 82 -3.05 -6.61 -10.34
N ILE A 83 -3.55 -6.00 -11.40
CA ILE A 83 -4.29 -6.70 -12.46
C ILE A 83 -3.39 -7.72 -13.15
N GLU A 84 -2.16 -7.34 -13.52
CA GLU A 84 -1.22 -8.23 -14.21
C GLU A 84 -0.88 -9.46 -13.36
N VAL A 85 -0.53 -9.26 -12.11
CA VAL A 85 -0.13 -10.36 -11.22
C VAL A 85 -1.32 -11.25 -10.86
N PHE A 86 -2.44 -10.67 -10.42
CA PHE A 86 -3.54 -11.46 -9.86
C PHE A 86 -4.51 -11.97 -10.92
N GLN A 87 -4.93 -11.11 -11.85
CA GLN A 87 -5.92 -11.53 -12.84
C GLN A 87 -5.30 -12.36 -13.95
N LYS A 88 -4.15 -11.93 -14.50
CA LYS A 88 -3.50 -12.63 -15.60
C LYS A 88 -2.53 -13.71 -15.14
N GLY A 89 -1.72 -13.43 -14.11
CA GLY A 89 -0.70 -14.36 -13.61
C GLY A 89 -1.28 -15.50 -12.76
N LEU A 90 -2.14 -15.18 -11.78
CA LEU A 90 -2.70 -16.14 -10.84
C LEU A 90 -4.15 -16.55 -11.15
N ASP A 91 -4.71 -16.10 -12.27
CA ASP A 91 -6.10 -16.38 -12.66
C ASP A 91 -7.12 -16.10 -11.54
N ALA A 92 -6.91 -15.00 -10.77
CA ALA A 92 -7.81 -14.61 -9.70
C ALA A 92 -9.19 -14.21 -10.24
N ASN A 93 -10.23 -14.42 -9.43
CA ASN A 93 -11.53 -13.80 -9.65
C ASN A 93 -11.45 -12.36 -9.12
N LEU A 94 -10.97 -11.43 -9.94
CA LEU A 94 -10.68 -10.04 -9.58
C LEU A 94 -11.72 -9.08 -10.16
N ILE A 95 -12.37 -8.33 -9.29
CA ILE A 95 -13.22 -7.19 -9.62
C ILE A 95 -12.36 -5.93 -9.46
N TYR A 96 -12.14 -5.23 -10.58
CA TYR A 96 -11.45 -3.95 -10.59
C TYR A 96 -12.45 -2.81 -10.67
N ILE A 97 -12.29 -1.82 -9.78
CA ILE A 97 -13.15 -0.63 -9.71
C ILE A 97 -12.27 0.60 -9.86
N ASP A 98 -12.50 1.38 -10.90
CA ASP A 98 -11.93 2.72 -11.00
C ASP A 98 -12.87 3.73 -10.33
N ALA A 99 -12.51 4.16 -9.15
CA ALA A 99 -13.20 5.15 -8.36
C ALA A 99 -12.44 6.49 -8.30
N THR A 100 -11.47 6.71 -9.20
CA THR A 100 -10.58 7.87 -9.20
C THR A 100 -11.33 9.18 -9.09
N ASP A 101 -12.32 9.41 -9.95
CA ASP A 101 -13.08 10.67 -9.95
C ASP A 101 -13.86 10.85 -8.65
N ARG A 102 -14.50 9.79 -8.18
CA ARG A 102 -15.28 9.79 -6.94
C ARG A 102 -14.45 10.23 -5.72
N PHE A 103 -13.23 9.70 -5.58
CA PHE A 103 -12.34 10.09 -4.48
C PHE A 103 -11.80 11.51 -4.65
N LEU A 104 -11.35 11.88 -5.83
CA LEU A 104 -10.77 13.20 -6.07
C LEU A 104 -11.81 14.32 -5.93
N ASP A 105 -13.05 14.08 -6.31
CA ASP A 105 -14.13 15.06 -6.15
C ASP A 105 -14.48 15.28 -4.66
N LEU A 106 -14.47 14.21 -3.84
CA LEU A 106 -14.67 14.32 -2.38
C LEU A 106 -13.49 15.01 -1.66
N LEU A 107 -12.29 14.91 -2.21
CA LEU A 107 -11.08 15.54 -1.67
C LEU A 107 -10.87 16.97 -2.19
N ALA A 108 -11.69 17.46 -3.11
CA ALA A 108 -11.55 18.78 -3.66
C ALA A 108 -11.64 19.86 -2.58
N GLY A 109 -10.60 20.69 -2.43
CA GLY A 109 -10.52 21.75 -1.43
C GLY A 109 -10.23 21.29 0.00
N VAL A 110 -10.07 19.99 0.26
CA VAL A 110 -9.73 19.45 1.58
C VAL A 110 -8.23 19.50 1.78
N SER A 111 -7.76 20.35 2.71
CA SER A 111 -6.34 20.55 2.99
C SER A 111 -5.88 19.95 4.33
N GLU A 112 -6.80 19.66 5.24
CA GLU A 112 -6.49 19.15 6.57
C GLU A 112 -6.17 17.64 6.48
N PRO A 113 -4.98 17.18 6.96
CA PRO A 113 -4.52 15.81 6.73
C PRO A 113 -5.44 14.72 7.33
N GLU A 114 -5.93 14.95 8.54
CA GLU A 114 -6.80 13.98 9.20
C GLU A 114 -8.17 13.87 8.51
N GLN A 115 -8.66 14.98 7.96
CA GLN A 115 -9.89 14.97 7.17
C GLN A 115 -9.70 14.21 5.85
N LYS A 116 -8.54 14.37 5.17
CA LYS A 116 -8.21 13.56 4.00
C LYS A 116 -8.24 12.08 4.32
N ARG A 117 -7.57 11.66 5.42
CA ARG A 117 -7.55 10.25 5.86
C ARG A 117 -8.94 9.70 6.11
N LYS A 118 -9.80 10.46 6.80
CA LYS A 118 -11.20 10.06 7.07
C LYS A 118 -12.04 9.92 5.81
N ILE A 119 -11.90 10.85 4.86
CA ILE A 119 -12.60 10.79 3.58
C ILE A 119 -12.14 9.56 2.79
N ILE A 120 -10.82 9.38 2.63
CA ILE A 120 -10.27 8.27 1.86
C ILE A 120 -10.67 6.93 2.47
N GLY A 121 -10.49 6.75 3.78
CA GLY A 121 -10.86 5.51 4.46
C GLY A 121 -12.36 5.23 4.41
N GLY A 122 -13.19 6.25 4.71
CA GLY A 122 -14.65 6.10 4.70
C GLY A 122 -15.21 5.82 3.31
N GLU A 123 -14.66 6.46 2.27
CA GLU A 123 -15.13 6.26 0.91
C GLU A 123 -14.69 4.90 0.35
N PHE A 124 -13.47 4.45 0.71
CA PHE A 124 -13.01 3.11 0.36
C PHE A 124 -13.97 2.03 0.87
N ILE A 125 -14.40 2.16 2.13
CA ILE A 125 -15.37 1.23 2.73
C ILE A 125 -16.68 1.23 1.94
N LYS A 126 -17.25 2.41 1.62
CA LYS A 126 -18.50 2.50 0.86
C LYS A 126 -18.41 1.85 -0.52
N VAL A 127 -17.32 2.12 -1.27
CA VAL A 127 -17.11 1.50 -2.58
C VAL A 127 -17.01 -0.02 -2.46
N PHE A 128 -16.29 -0.50 -1.45
CA PHE A 128 -16.16 -1.92 -1.18
C PHE A 128 -17.51 -2.58 -0.83
N ASP A 129 -18.31 -1.94 0.04
CA ASP A 129 -19.62 -2.41 0.46
C ASP A 129 -20.63 -2.44 -0.71
N GLU A 130 -20.61 -1.41 -1.55
CA GLU A 130 -21.44 -1.35 -2.76
C GLU A 130 -21.14 -2.52 -3.72
N GLU A 131 -19.87 -2.94 -3.82
CA GLU A 131 -19.50 -4.11 -4.63
C GLU A 131 -19.82 -5.42 -3.91
N ALA A 132 -19.57 -5.50 -2.61
CA ALA A 132 -19.91 -6.67 -1.81
C ALA A 132 -21.43 -6.98 -1.86
N ALA A 133 -22.28 -5.95 -1.84
CA ALA A 133 -23.73 -6.09 -1.92
C ALA A 133 -24.25 -6.66 -3.25
N LYS A 134 -23.45 -6.59 -4.33
CA LYS A 134 -23.78 -7.18 -5.63
C LYS A 134 -23.48 -8.68 -5.70
N LEU A 135 -22.70 -9.19 -4.73
CA LEU A 135 -22.23 -10.56 -4.71
C LEU A 135 -23.16 -11.44 -3.90
N THR A 136 -23.41 -12.65 -4.39
CA THR A 136 -24.22 -13.67 -3.70
C THR A 136 -23.32 -14.75 -3.10
N ASP A 137 -23.79 -15.37 -2.02
CA ASP A 137 -23.13 -16.53 -1.39
C ASP A 137 -21.76 -16.21 -0.74
N ILE A 138 -21.47 -14.95 -0.44
CA ILE A 138 -20.30 -14.59 0.35
C ILE A 138 -20.62 -14.86 1.83
N LYS A 139 -19.77 -15.66 2.47
CA LYS A 139 -19.90 -16.01 3.89
C LYS A 139 -18.66 -15.59 4.71
N PHE A 140 -17.56 -15.32 4.04
CA PHE A 140 -16.30 -15.01 4.67
C PHE A 140 -15.70 -13.73 4.13
N LEU A 141 -15.06 -12.96 5.02
CA LEU A 141 -14.22 -11.83 4.70
C LEU A 141 -12.76 -12.16 5.04
N ALA A 142 -11.89 -12.13 4.05
CA ALA A 142 -10.47 -12.30 4.29
C ALA A 142 -9.81 -10.97 4.62
N GLN A 143 -8.87 -10.98 5.57
CA GLN A 143 -8.09 -9.81 5.97
C GLN A 143 -6.61 -10.12 6.04
N GLY A 144 -5.79 -9.12 5.70
CA GLY A 144 -4.33 -9.17 5.77
C GLY A 144 -3.77 -8.81 7.14
N THR A 145 -4.51 -9.06 8.23
CA THR A 145 -4.05 -8.85 9.60
C THR A 145 -2.77 -9.62 9.85
N ILE A 146 -1.77 -8.98 10.43
CA ILE A 146 -0.50 -9.58 10.85
C ILE A 146 -0.31 -9.46 12.37
N TYR A 147 0.67 -10.16 12.93
CA TYR A 147 0.82 -10.23 14.39
C TYR A 147 1.08 -8.87 15.07
N PRO A 148 1.88 -7.94 14.50
CA PRO A 148 1.99 -6.59 15.04
C PRO A 148 0.65 -5.85 15.18
N ASP A 149 -0.27 -6.00 14.23
CA ASP A 149 -1.60 -5.35 14.29
C ASP A 149 -2.40 -5.84 15.52
N ILE A 150 -2.27 -7.13 15.85
CA ILE A 150 -2.90 -7.71 17.04
C ILE A 150 -2.29 -7.16 18.32
N LEU A 151 -0.97 -6.98 18.36
CA LEU A 151 -0.26 -6.44 19.53
C LEU A 151 -0.60 -4.97 19.78
N GLU A 152 -0.70 -4.16 18.73
CA GLU A 152 -1.04 -2.74 18.81
C GLU A 152 -2.50 -2.52 19.25
N SER A 153 -3.40 -3.42 18.89
CA SER A 153 -4.83 -3.32 19.25
C SER A 153 -5.14 -3.65 20.71
N HIS A 154 -4.15 -3.98 21.55
CA HIS A 154 -4.31 -4.38 22.96
C HIS A 154 -5.41 -5.43 23.21
N GLY A 155 -5.65 -6.33 22.23
CA GLY A 155 -6.68 -7.36 22.36
C GLY A 155 -8.13 -6.82 22.23
N VAL A 156 -8.34 -5.53 22.04
CA VAL A 156 -9.61 -5.01 21.52
C VAL A 156 -9.72 -5.57 20.11
N LYS A 157 -10.87 -6.18 19.78
CA LYS A 157 -11.12 -6.65 18.41
C LYS A 157 -10.84 -5.49 17.48
N ALA A 158 -9.60 -5.43 16.97
CA ALA A 158 -9.24 -4.53 15.91
C ALA A 158 -9.96 -5.06 14.67
N HIS A 159 -11.23 -4.71 14.58
CA HIS A 159 -11.88 -4.62 13.31
C HIS A 159 -11.15 -3.47 12.60
N HIS A 160 -9.99 -3.76 12.00
CA HIS A 160 -9.49 -2.94 10.91
C HIS A 160 -10.49 -3.13 9.79
N ASN A 161 -11.52 -2.58 10.07
CA ASN A 161 -12.60 -1.86 9.46
C ASN A 161 -12.73 -2.10 7.97
N VAL A 162 -13.41 -3.15 7.67
CA VAL A 162 -14.50 -3.01 6.75
C VAL A 162 -15.74 -2.73 7.67
N GLY A 163 -15.76 -1.56 8.26
CA GLY A 163 -16.91 -1.09 9.03
C GLY A 163 -17.84 -0.40 8.06
N GLY A 164 -18.92 -1.06 7.70
CA GLY A 164 -19.91 -0.55 6.79
C GLY A 164 -20.60 -1.64 5.99
N LEU A 165 -20.22 -2.91 6.15
CA LEU A 165 -21.01 -4.01 5.63
C LEU A 165 -22.43 -3.88 6.16
N PRO A 166 -23.48 -4.11 5.34
CA PRO A 166 -24.85 -4.11 5.78
C PRO A 166 -24.98 -4.90 7.09
N GLU A 167 -25.66 -4.37 8.10
CA GLU A 167 -25.84 -5.02 9.41
C GLU A 167 -26.38 -6.46 9.30
N ASP A 168 -26.95 -6.79 8.15
CA ASP A 168 -27.49 -8.10 7.79
C ASP A 168 -26.45 -9.08 7.23
N MET A 169 -25.22 -8.65 6.92
CA MET A 169 -24.13 -9.50 6.44
C MET A 169 -23.19 -9.90 7.57
N GLU A 170 -23.56 -10.91 8.33
CA GLU A 170 -22.66 -11.59 9.26
C GLU A 170 -21.62 -12.41 8.45
N MET A 171 -20.45 -11.81 8.18
CA MET A 171 -19.32 -12.53 7.58
C MET A 171 -18.36 -13.01 8.65
N GLU A 172 -17.92 -14.25 8.53
CA GLU A 172 -16.85 -14.79 9.35
C GLU A 172 -15.49 -14.36 8.79
N LEU A 173 -14.50 -14.12 9.67
CA LEU A 173 -13.16 -13.70 9.27
C LEU A 173 -12.26 -14.87 8.88
N VAL A 174 -11.48 -14.68 7.81
CA VAL A 174 -10.38 -15.55 7.39
C VAL A 174 -9.09 -14.74 7.42
N GLU A 175 -8.22 -15.04 8.38
CA GLU A 175 -6.99 -14.30 8.66
C GLU A 175 -5.76 -15.24 8.66
N PRO A 176 -5.35 -15.76 7.50
CA PRO A 176 -4.37 -16.85 7.44
C PRO A 176 -2.96 -16.47 7.87
N VAL A 177 -2.63 -15.16 7.89
CA VAL A 177 -1.28 -14.67 8.24
C VAL A 177 -1.22 -13.92 9.58
N LYS A 178 -2.30 -13.94 10.37
CA LYS A 178 -2.45 -13.12 11.59
C LYS A 178 -1.42 -13.40 12.69
N LEU A 179 -0.75 -14.53 12.67
CA LEU A 179 0.29 -14.86 13.62
C LEU A 179 1.71 -14.61 13.09
N LEU A 180 1.84 -14.06 11.88
CA LEU A 180 3.13 -13.78 11.27
C LEU A 180 3.58 -12.33 11.52
N TYR A 181 4.89 -12.14 11.65
CA TYR A 181 5.52 -10.84 11.55
C TYR A 181 5.72 -10.46 10.07
N LYS A 182 5.97 -9.18 9.81
CA LYS A 182 6.10 -8.64 8.45
C LYS A 182 7.18 -9.31 7.60
N ASP A 183 8.31 -9.62 8.20
CA ASP A 183 9.41 -10.33 7.53
C ASP A 183 9.03 -11.79 7.18
N GLU A 184 8.26 -12.47 8.04
CA GLU A 184 7.74 -13.82 7.76
C GLU A 184 6.72 -13.80 6.61
N VAL A 185 5.83 -12.79 6.59
CA VAL A 185 4.87 -12.61 5.49
C VAL A 185 5.60 -12.46 4.15
N ARG A 186 6.73 -11.76 4.12
CA ARG A 186 7.55 -11.62 2.91
C ARG A 186 8.14 -12.96 2.45
N VAL A 187 8.68 -13.75 3.37
CA VAL A 187 9.21 -15.10 3.05
C VAL A 187 8.10 -16.00 2.47
N VAL A 188 6.90 -15.96 3.09
CA VAL A 188 5.72 -16.68 2.59
C VAL A 188 5.30 -16.16 1.20
N GLY A 189 5.32 -14.85 0.98
CA GLY A 189 5.00 -14.25 -0.33
C GLY A 189 5.92 -14.71 -1.44
N SER A 190 7.24 -14.73 -1.19
CA SER A 190 8.23 -15.27 -2.14
C SER A 190 8.01 -16.77 -2.39
N ALA A 191 7.71 -17.57 -1.36
CA ALA A 191 7.41 -19.00 -1.50
C ALA A 191 6.11 -19.27 -2.29
N LEU A 192 5.14 -18.35 -2.24
CA LEU A 192 3.92 -18.38 -3.06
C LEU A 192 4.15 -17.98 -4.53
N GLY A 193 5.35 -17.47 -4.87
CA GLY A 193 5.72 -17.06 -6.22
C GLY A 193 5.28 -15.65 -6.59
N LEU A 194 4.98 -14.80 -5.62
CA LEU A 194 4.74 -13.38 -5.88
C LEU A 194 6.04 -12.68 -6.32
N PRO A 195 5.96 -11.69 -7.22
CA PRO A 195 7.13 -10.92 -7.65
C PRO A 195 7.84 -10.22 -6.48
N ASP A 196 9.17 -10.19 -6.50
CA ASP A 196 9.97 -9.55 -5.45
C ASP A 196 9.63 -8.06 -5.27
N GLU A 197 9.36 -7.34 -6.33
CA GLU A 197 8.92 -5.94 -6.32
C GLU A 197 7.59 -5.72 -5.57
N MET A 198 6.75 -6.75 -5.47
CA MET A 198 5.51 -6.72 -4.69
C MET A 198 5.77 -7.12 -3.23
N VAL A 199 6.60 -8.14 -3.00
CA VAL A 199 6.88 -8.71 -1.68
C VAL A 199 7.81 -7.81 -0.85
N TYR A 200 8.86 -7.25 -1.47
CA TYR A 200 9.87 -6.44 -0.81
C TYR A 200 9.68 -4.93 -0.99
N ARG A 201 8.52 -4.52 -1.49
CA ARG A 201 8.21 -3.09 -1.65
C ARG A 201 8.35 -2.34 -0.33
N GLN A 202 8.78 -1.08 -0.44
CA GLN A 202 8.82 -0.17 0.70
C GLN A 202 7.41 0.09 1.25
N PRO A 203 7.26 0.51 2.53
CA PRO A 203 5.97 0.90 3.09
C PRO A 203 5.29 1.99 2.24
N PHE A 204 3.96 1.90 2.14
CA PHE A 204 3.14 2.89 1.48
C PHE A 204 1.92 3.19 2.36
N PRO A 205 1.62 4.46 2.65
CA PRO A 205 0.54 4.79 3.58
C PRO A 205 -0.82 4.43 3.02
N GLY A 206 -1.77 4.09 3.89
CA GLY A 206 -3.14 3.75 3.51
C GLY A 206 -3.83 4.83 2.63
N PRO A 207 -3.69 6.13 2.95
CA PRO A 207 -4.22 7.20 2.10
C PRO A 207 -3.45 7.41 0.77
N GLY A 208 -2.42 6.63 0.50
CA GLY A 208 -1.65 6.70 -0.72
C GLY A 208 -0.92 8.05 -0.89
N LEU A 209 -0.88 8.53 -2.12
CA LEU A 209 -0.30 9.84 -2.46
C LEU A 209 -1.10 11.02 -1.88
N GLY A 210 -2.28 10.79 -1.30
CA GLY A 210 -3.10 11.83 -0.70
C GLY A 210 -2.43 12.59 0.44
N VAL A 211 -1.53 11.93 1.20
CA VAL A 211 -0.73 12.55 2.28
C VAL A 211 0.66 13.00 1.83
N ARG A 212 0.95 12.90 0.53
CA ARG A 212 2.18 13.39 -0.11
C ARG A 212 1.91 14.53 -1.08
N CYS A 213 0.66 14.69 -1.54
CA CYS A 213 0.15 15.89 -2.18
C CYS A 213 -0.33 16.84 -1.09
N LEU A 214 0.60 17.65 -0.54
CA LEU A 214 0.38 18.43 0.66
C LEU A 214 -0.64 19.55 0.44
N GLY A 215 -1.47 19.82 1.44
CA GLY A 215 -2.60 20.74 1.28
C GLY A 215 -3.73 20.16 0.42
N ALA A 216 -4.58 20.99 -0.17
CA ALA A 216 -5.69 20.53 -0.99
C ALA A 216 -5.21 19.83 -2.26
N ILE A 217 -5.72 18.63 -2.55
CA ILE A 217 -5.29 17.83 -3.70
C ILE A 217 -5.88 18.43 -4.99
N THR A 218 -5.02 18.63 -6.01
CA THR A 218 -5.45 18.93 -7.37
C THR A 218 -4.96 17.85 -8.33
N ARG A 219 -5.68 17.60 -9.42
CA ARG A 219 -5.39 16.52 -10.37
C ARG A 219 -4.02 16.66 -11.04
N ASP A 220 -3.68 17.89 -11.43
CA ASP A 220 -2.41 18.25 -12.06
C ASP A 220 -1.23 18.08 -11.10
N ARG A 221 -1.34 18.56 -9.85
CA ARG A 221 -0.30 18.40 -8.85
C ARG A 221 -0.13 16.94 -8.40
N LEU A 222 -1.22 16.20 -8.28
CA LEU A 222 -1.18 14.76 -8.00
C LEU A 222 -0.52 13.99 -9.15
N HIS A 223 -0.78 14.39 -10.39
CA HIS A 223 -0.11 13.80 -11.55
C HIS A 223 1.40 14.10 -11.53
N ALA A 224 1.78 15.35 -11.30
CA ALA A 224 3.19 15.75 -11.18
C ALA A 224 3.91 15.01 -10.03
N LEU A 225 3.25 14.87 -8.89
CA LEU A 225 3.76 14.07 -7.75
C LEU A 225 3.99 12.60 -8.18
N ARG A 226 3.04 11.98 -8.86
CA ARG A 226 3.11 10.58 -9.28
C ARG A 226 4.25 10.32 -10.25
N GLU A 227 4.45 11.23 -11.21
CA GLU A 227 5.55 11.15 -12.17
C GLU A 227 6.92 11.37 -11.48
N ALA A 228 7.03 12.37 -10.62
CA ALA A 228 8.25 12.66 -9.87
C ALA A 228 8.63 11.50 -8.92
N ASP A 229 7.66 10.89 -8.26
CA ASP A 229 7.87 9.71 -7.39
C ASP A 229 8.33 8.48 -8.21
N ALA A 230 7.80 8.31 -9.41
CA ALA A 230 8.24 7.24 -10.31
C ALA A 230 9.72 7.42 -10.72
N ILE A 231 10.13 8.64 -11.06
CA ILE A 231 11.54 8.97 -11.39
C ILE A 231 12.45 8.70 -10.19
N LEU A 232 12.05 9.16 -8.99
CA LEU A 232 12.83 8.91 -7.77
C LEU A 232 13.06 7.42 -7.55
N ARG A 233 12.00 6.59 -7.65
CA ARG A 233 12.09 5.14 -7.46
C ARG A 233 13.01 4.50 -8.50
N GLU A 234 12.85 4.84 -9.76
CA GLU A 234 13.70 4.34 -10.84
C GLU A 234 15.18 4.66 -10.61
N GLU A 235 15.51 5.88 -10.19
CA GLU A 235 16.90 6.26 -9.93
C GLU A 235 17.47 5.59 -8.68
N PHE A 236 16.65 5.33 -7.66
CA PHE A 236 17.06 4.56 -6.48
C PHE A 236 17.33 3.10 -6.82
N ASP A 237 16.49 2.48 -7.67
CA ASP A 237 16.71 1.13 -8.19
C ASP A 237 18.01 1.06 -9.00
N ASN A 238 18.20 1.99 -9.94
CA ASN A 238 19.37 2.04 -10.82
C ASN A 238 20.70 2.21 -10.07
N CYS A 239 20.70 2.86 -8.90
CA CYS A 239 21.93 3.09 -8.11
C CYS A 239 22.06 2.13 -6.91
N GLY A 240 21.14 1.18 -6.72
CA GLY A 240 21.16 0.21 -5.63
C GLY A 240 20.89 0.83 -4.25
N LEU A 241 20.15 1.94 -4.19
CA LEU A 241 19.66 2.54 -2.94
C LEU A 241 18.31 1.97 -2.51
N ALA A 242 17.53 1.44 -3.43
CA ALA A 242 16.18 0.91 -3.15
C ALA A 242 16.18 -0.16 -2.06
N ASP A 243 17.18 -1.05 -2.04
CA ASP A 243 17.33 -2.11 -1.05
C ASP A 243 17.95 -1.64 0.28
N LYS A 244 18.50 -0.43 0.32
CA LYS A 244 19.22 0.11 1.49
C LYS A 244 18.39 1.10 2.29
N VAL A 245 17.43 1.75 1.64
CA VAL A 245 16.61 2.80 2.25
C VAL A 245 15.25 2.24 2.61
N TRP A 246 14.88 2.34 3.88
CA TRP A 246 13.64 1.76 4.38
C TRP A 246 12.38 2.36 3.73
N GLN A 247 12.37 3.71 3.55
CA GLN A 247 11.31 4.42 2.84
C GLN A 247 11.85 5.68 2.18
N TYR A 248 11.45 5.90 0.94
CA TYR A 248 11.78 7.10 0.16
C TYR A 248 10.62 7.46 -0.76
N PHE A 249 10.37 8.75 -0.93
CA PHE A 249 9.25 9.25 -1.70
C PHE A 249 9.42 10.73 -2.06
N ILE A 250 8.53 11.21 -2.94
CA ILE A 250 8.34 12.62 -3.21
C ILE A 250 7.10 13.12 -2.46
N ALA A 251 7.20 14.33 -1.89
CA ALA A 251 6.05 15.14 -1.49
C ALA A 251 6.01 16.42 -2.33
N VAL A 252 4.80 16.89 -2.67
CA VAL A 252 4.61 18.12 -3.44
C VAL A 252 3.64 19.04 -2.70
N PRO A 253 4.11 20.22 -2.21
CA PRO A 253 3.28 21.17 -1.49
C PRO A 253 2.37 21.98 -2.43
N ASP A 254 1.43 22.69 -1.86
CA ASP A 254 0.45 23.51 -2.57
C ASP A 254 0.91 24.94 -2.91
N PHE A 255 2.16 25.29 -2.55
CA PHE A 255 2.76 26.56 -2.96
C PHE A 255 3.66 26.39 -4.18
N THR A 256 3.83 27.48 -4.91
CA THR A 256 4.66 27.53 -6.12
C THR A 256 5.88 28.42 -5.95
N SER A 257 6.89 28.16 -6.76
CA SER A 257 8.10 28.98 -6.86
C SER A 257 8.33 29.45 -8.30
N VAL A 258 9.13 30.50 -8.46
CA VAL A 258 9.53 30.99 -9.79
C VAL A 258 10.58 30.06 -10.40
N GLY A 259 10.37 29.65 -11.62
CA GLY A 259 11.34 28.96 -12.49
C GLY A 259 11.51 29.68 -13.83
N VAL A 260 12.46 29.17 -14.62
CA VAL A 260 12.68 29.61 -16.01
C VAL A 260 12.68 28.39 -16.91
N ARG A 261 11.87 28.41 -17.96
CA ARG A 261 11.82 27.39 -19.03
C ARG A 261 11.66 28.12 -20.36
N ASP A 262 12.44 27.75 -21.36
CA ASP A 262 12.44 28.38 -22.68
C ASP A 262 12.57 29.93 -22.64
N ASP A 263 13.51 30.42 -21.81
CA ASP A 263 13.79 31.81 -21.52
C ASP A 263 12.62 32.64 -20.93
N LYS A 264 11.55 31.95 -20.49
CA LYS A 264 10.38 32.59 -19.86
C LYS A 264 10.26 32.19 -18.38
N ARG A 265 9.87 33.16 -17.56
CA ARG A 265 9.49 32.89 -16.18
C ARG A 265 8.16 32.12 -16.14
N TYR A 266 8.11 31.10 -15.29
CA TYR A 266 6.88 30.38 -14.97
C TYR A 266 6.81 30.03 -13.49
N MET A 267 5.62 29.72 -13.01
CA MET A 267 5.39 29.26 -11.65
C MET A 267 5.25 27.74 -11.67
N GLY A 268 5.93 27.06 -10.76
CA GLY A 268 5.89 25.60 -10.64
C GLY A 268 6.02 25.18 -9.19
N TRP A 269 5.64 23.94 -8.90
CA TRP A 269 5.74 23.36 -7.57
C TRP A 269 7.17 22.88 -7.30
N PRO A 270 7.63 22.93 -6.05
CA PRO A 270 8.81 22.19 -5.64
C PRO A 270 8.43 20.70 -5.38
N ALA A 271 9.31 19.79 -5.76
CA ALA A 271 9.28 18.39 -5.34
C ALA A 271 10.23 18.22 -4.16
N ILE A 272 9.78 17.59 -3.08
CA ILE A 272 10.56 17.37 -1.87
C ILE A 272 10.90 15.88 -1.78
N ILE A 273 12.18 15.56 -1.86
CA ILE A 273 12.70 14.21 -1.63
C ILE A 273 12.72 13.93 -0.14
N ARG A 274 12.13 12.84 0.29
CA ARG A 274 12.23 12.28 1.63
C ARG A 274 12.83 10.88 1.52
N ALA A 275 13.91 10.59 2.26
CA ALA A 275 14.54 9.27 2.31
C ALA A 275 15.01 8.99 3.73
N VAL A 276 14.48 7.94 4.36
CA VAL A 276 14.67 7.66 5.77
C VAL A 276 14.93 6.18 6.03
N ASN A 277 15.71 5.93 7.09
CA ASN A 277 15.93 4.61 7.66
C ASN A 277 15.41 4.54 9.09
N THR A 278 14.76 3.43 9.42
CA THR A 278 14.25 3.15 10.75
C THR A 278 14.23 1.65 11.03
N LYS A 279 14.21 1.30 12.32
CA LYS A 279 14.04 -0.09 12.78
C LYS A 279 12.65 -0.36 13.33
N ASP A 280 12.03 0.65 13.92
CA ASP A 280 10.80 0.52 14.72
C ASP A 280 9.73 1.56 14.35
N ALA A 281 9.99 2.40 13.36
CA ALA A 281 9.18 3.56 12.96
C ALA A 281 9.00 4.64 14.07
N MET A 282 9.54 4.44 15.27
CA MET A 282 9.48 5.41 16.36
C MET A 282 10.57 6.50 16.21
N THR A 283 11.75 6.08 15.78
CA THR A 283 12.87 6.96 15.42
C THR A 283 13.28 6.70 13.98
N ALA A 284 13.68 7.73 13.25
CA ALA A 284 14.19 7.60 11.89
C ALA A 284 15.35 8.56 11.64
N THR A 285 16.37 8.07 10.95
CA THR A 285 17.48 8.86 10.42
C THR A 285 17.26 9.13 8.94
N ILE A 286 17.85 10.19 8.43
CA ILE A 286 17.88 10.46 6.99
C ILE A 286 18.95 9.61 6.31
N GLU A 287 18.71 9.26 5.05
CA GLU A 287 19.71 8.59 4.21
C GLU A 287 20.64 9.62 3.55
N GLU A 288 21.91 9.30 3.50
CA GLU A 288 22.90 10.08 2.76
C GLU A 288 22.89 9.70 1.27
N ILE A 289 22.11 10.44 0.48
CA ILE A 289 22.02 10.22 -0.96
C ILE A 289 23.22 10.88 -1.64
N PRO A 290 24.02 10.17 -2.47
CA PRO A 290 25.11 10.78 -3.20
C PRO A 290 24.65 11.95 -4.09
N TYR A 291 25.40 13.06 -4.08
CA TYR A 291 25.04 14.23 -4.89
C TYR A 291 24.86 13.93 -6.39
N ALA A 292 25.63 13.00 -6.94
CA ALA A 292 25.49 12.60 -8.34
C ALA A 292 24.10 12.02 -8.63
N VAL A 293 23.53 11.26 -7.68
CA VAL A 293 22.18 10.69 -7.78
C VAL A 293 21.14 11.81 -7.62
N LEU A 294 21.31 12.71 -6.63
CA LEU A 294 20.44 13.87 -6.44
C LEU A 294 20.40 14.78 -7.67
N HIS A 295 21.54 15.03 -8.31
CA HIS A 295 21.62 15.81 -9.54
C HIS A 295 20.86 15.15 -10.66
N LYS A 296 21.02 13.83 -10.85
CA LYS A 296 20.30 13.08 -11.89
C LYS A 296 18.79 13.09 -11.67
N ILE A 297 18.34 12.86 -10.42
CA ILE A 297 16.92 12.93 -10.06
C ILE A 297 16.38 14.35 -10.33
N THR A 298 17.13 15.38 -9.92
CA THR A 298 16.74 16.79 -10.11
C THR A 298 16.61 17.12 -11.59
N ASP A 299 17.58 16.73 -12.39
CA ASP A 299 17.59 16.98 -13.85
C ASP A 299 16.38 16.31 -14.51
N ARG A 300 16.14 15.04 -14.23
CA ARG A 300 15.00 14.30 -14.75
C ARG A 300 13.66 14.90 -14.32
N ILE A 301 13.47 15.12 -13.02
CA ILE A 301 12.20 15.66 -12.52
C ILE A 301 11.89 17.03 -13.13
N THR A 302 12.87 17.94 -13.20
CA THR A 302 12.64 19.29 -13.72
C THR A 302 12.45 19.37 -15.24
N HIS A 303 12.93 18.36 -15.99
CA HIS A 303 12.76 18.31 -17.45
C HIS A 303 11.59 17.43 -17.89
N GLU A 304 11.36 16.29 -17.21
CA GLU A 304 10.37 15.29 -17.62
C GLU A 304 8.99 15.54 -16.99
N VAL A 305 8.92 16.19 -15.80
CA VAL A 305 7.65 16.39 -15.08
C VAL A 305 7.12 17.81 -15.28
N GLU A 306 5.95 17.90 -15.88
CA GLU A 306 5.26 19.19 -16.05
C GLU A 306 4.84 19.74 -14.68
N GLY A 307 5.00 21.07 -14.50
CA GLY A 307 4.59 21.78 -13.28
C GLY A 307 5.62 21.74 -12.15
N ILE A 308 6.65 20.90 -12.20
CA ILE A 308 7.76 20.90 -11.23
C ILE A 308 8.92 21.78 -11.77
N ASN A 309 9.40 22.72 -10.93
CA ASN A 309 10.53 23.57 -11.30
C ASN A 309 11.67 23.60 -10.28
N ARG A 310 11.55 22.83 -9.19
CA ARG A 310 12.54 22.79 -8.09
C ARG A 310 12.50 21.44 -7.41
N VAL A 311 13.68 20.95 -6.99
CA VAL A 311 13.80 19.77 -6.14
C VAL A 311 14.49 20.16 -4.83
N LEU A 312 13.93 19.70 -3.72
CA LEU A 312 14.43 19.90 -2.35
C LEU A 312 14.71 18.55 -1.71
N LEU A 313 15.61 18.51 -0.74
CA LEU A 313 15.88 17.34 0.09
C LEU A 313 15.51 17.67 1.55
N ASP A 314 14.62 16.89 2.15
CA ASP A 314 14.28 17.00 3.56
C ASP A 314 15.29 16.26 4.43
N LEU A 315 16.02 17.01 5.24
CA LEU A 315 17.09 16.52 6.13
C LEU A 315 16.62 16.30 7.58
N THR A 316 15.32 16.36 7.85
CA THR A 316 14.80 16.32 9.23
C THR A 316 14.64 14.89 9.72
N PRO A 317 15.30 14.47 10.83
CA PRO A 317 15.10 13.16 11.42
C PRO A 317 13.76 13.06 12.18
N LYS A 318 13.36 11.85 12.54
CA LYS A 318 12.29 11.60 13.51
C LYS A 318 12.88 11.15 14.85
N PRO A 319 12.57 11.78 16.02
CA PRO A 319 12.01 13.12 16.08
C PRO A 319 13.05 14.18 15.63
N ILE A 320 12.70 15.37 15.25
CA ILE A 320 11.56 16.25 15.49
C ILE A 320 10.50 16.11 14.39
N GLY A 321 10.91 15.79 13.18
CA GLY A 321 9.95 15.53 12.09
C GLY A 321 9.19 14.22 12.28
N THR A 322 8.34 13.92 11.31
CA THR A 322 7.66 12.63 11.14
C THR A 322 8.26 11.91 9.92
N ILE A 323 7.84 10.67 9.63
CA ILE A 323 8.23 9.99 8.39
C ILE A 323 7.47 10.61 7.22
N GLU A 324 6.14 10.52 7.25
CA GLU A 324 5.28 11.23 6.28
C GLU A 324 5.15 12.71 6.68
N TRP A 325 4.84 13.57 5.73
CA TRP A 325 4.65 15.01 5.96
C TRP A 325 3.25 15.36 6.49
N GLU A 326 2.25 14.56 6.10
CA GLU A 326 0.85 14.68 6.55
C GLU A 326 0.34 13.38 7.18
#